data_0e6fdf6b12414a98f7f8383175498d16
#
_entry.id   0e6fdf6b12414a98f7f8383175498d16
#
_cell.length_a   1.000
_cell.length_b   1.000
_cell.length_c   1.000
_cell.angle_alpha   90.00
_cell.angle_beta   90.00
_cell.angle_gamma   90.00
#
_symmetry.space_group_name_H-M   'P 1'
#
loop_
_entity.id
_entity.type
_entity.pdbx_description
1 polymer ?
#
loop_
_entity_poly.entity_id
_entity_poly.type
_entity_poly.pdbx_seq_one_letter_code
_entity_poly.pdbx_strand_id
1 'polypeptide(L)'
;GIITKIVEQDSIKIKEITKEYIVYEITAPELMNIFEDVMKEENLTEESFEEYIYNYIAAAEKTKCEVKVPYNYEEGIFTADYSTQEFMNGITGNLITAYQKLMKQMIQENSEEDVK
;
A
#
# COMPACT_ATOMS: atom_id res chain seq x y z
N GLY A 1 -11.74 5.64 -6.77
CA GLY A 1 -11.57 4.43 -6.02
C GLY A 1 -10.70 4.59 -4.79
N ILE A 2 -10.50 3.51 -4.09
CA ILE A 2 -9.73 3.49 -2.84
C ILE A 2 -8.27 3.92 -3.08
N ILE A 3 -7.65 3.36 -4.11
CA ILE A 3 -6.25 3.67 -4.42
C ILE A 3 -6.07 5.15 -4.74
N THR A 4 -7.00 5.73 -5.50
CA THR A 4 -6.95 7.16 -5.80
C THR A 4 -7.01 8.01 -4.54
N LYS A 5 -7.86 7.65 -3.59
CA LYS A 5 -7.96 8.35 -2.30
C LYS A 5 -6.66 8.29 -1.50
N ILE A 6 -5.99 7.15 -1.52
CA ILE A 6 -4.71 6.99 -0.84
C ILE A 6 -3.65 7.86 -1.49
N VAL A 7 -3.52 7.77 -2.81
CA VAL A 7 -2.48 8.47 -3.57
C VAL A 7 -2.65 9.99 -3.49
N GLU A 8 -3.88 10.48 -3.45
CA GLU A 8 -4.15 11.91 -3.29
C GLU A 8 -3.55 12.50 -2.00
N GLN A 9 -3.37 11.67 -0.98
CA GLN A 9 -2.79 12.09 0.29
C GLN A 9 -1.29 11.88 0.39
N ASP A 10 -0.68 11.27 -0.64
CA ASP A 10 0.74 10.97 -0.62
C ASP A 10 1.59 12.21 -0.89
N SER A 11 2.79 12.20 -0.32
CA SER A 11 3.86 13.12 -0.65
C SER A 11 5.08 12.29 -1.08
N ILE A 12 5.64 12.60 -2.24
CA ILE A 12 6.78 11.86 -2.77
C ILE A 12 7.93 12.83 -3.00
N LYS A 13 9.09 12.51 -2.44
CA LYS A 13 10.31 13.33 -2.60
C LYS A 13 11.44 12.45 -3.10
N ILE A 14 12.31 13.03 -3.92
CA ILE A 14 13.55 12.38 -4.32
C ILE A 14 14.57 12.62 -3.22
N LYS A 15 15.06 11.56 -2.61
CA LYS A 15 16.05 11.64 -1.54
C LYS A 15 17.47 11.50 -2.07
N GLU A 16 17.68 10.62 -3.05
CA GLU A 16 19.00 10.35 -3.61
C GLU A 16 18.86 9.85 -5.05
N ILE A 17 19.81 10.21 -5.88
CA ILE A 17 19.91 9.70 -7.25
C ILE A 17 21.30 9.11 -7.42
N THR A 18 21.37 7.81 -7.73
CA THR A 18 22.62 7.15 -8.08
C THR A 18 22.61 6.85 -9.58
N LYS A 19 23.67 6.23 -10.09
CA LYS A 19 23.72 5.83 -11.51
C LYS A 19 22.77 4.68 -11.82
N GLU A 20 22.32 3.94 -10.82
CA GLU A 20 21.53 2.72 -11.00
C GLU A 20 20.11 2.85 -10.53
N TYR A 21 19.83 3.69 -9.54
CA TYR A 21 18.51 3.81 -8.96
C TYR A 21 18.26 5.20 -8.40
N ILE A 22 16.99 5.47 -8.17
CA ILE A 22 16.53 6.68 -7.46
C ILE A 22 15.92 6.23 -6.15
N VAL A 23 16.26 6.91 -5.05
CA VAL A 23 15.63 6.67 -3.75
C VAL A 23 14.53 7.71 -3.56
N TYR A 24 13.31 7.24 -3.43
CA TYR A 24 12.16 8.08 -3.13
C TYR A 24 11.80 7.98 -1.65
N GLU A 25 11.50 9.12 -1.05
CA GLU A 25 10.87 9.15 0.27
C GLU A 25 9.38 9.37 0.05
N ILE A 26 8.58 8.39 0.45
CA ILE A 26 7.14 8.42 0.25
C ILE A 26 6.46 8.57 1.62
N THR A 27 5.61 9.58 1.74
CA THR A 27 4.76 9.77 2.92
C THR A 27 3.34 9.42 2.51
N ALA A 28 2.74 8.46 3.20
CA ALA A 28 1.41 7.95 2.85
C ALA A 28 0.64 7.57 4.11
N PRO A 29 -0.71 7.54 4.05
CA PRO A 29 -1.50 7.04 5.18
C PRO A 29 -1.10 5.59 5.51
N GLU A 30 -0.94 5.26 6.79
CA GLU A 30 -0.57 3.91 7.18
C GLU A 30 -1.79 3.00 7.22
N LEU A 31 -1.83 2.02 6.34
CA LEU A 31 -2.98 1.15 6.15
C LEU A 31 -2.68 -0.33 6.45
N MET A 32 -1.56 -0.60 7.12
CA MET A 32 -1.14 -1.97 7.43
C MET A 32 -2.23 -2.80 8.11
N ASN A 33 -3.01 -2.18 8.98
CA ASN A 33 -4.01 -2.87 9.79
C ASN A 33 -5.45 -2.60 9.34
N ILE A 34 -5.65 -2.02 8.15
CA ILE A 34 -6.98 -1.61 7.71
C ILE A 34 -7.96 -2.79 7.64
N PHE A 35 -7.53 -3.95 7.16
CA PHE A 35 -8.41 -5.11 7.03
C PHE A 35 -8.74 -5.73 8.39
N GLU A 36 -7.77 -5.76 9.31
CA GLU A 36 -8.04 -6.22 10.67
C GLU A 36 -9.05 -5.32 11.37
N ASP A 37 -8.91 -4.01 11.22
CA ASP A 37 -9.79 -3.05 11.85
C ASP A 37 -11.20 -3.09 11.25
N VAL A 38 -11.31 -3.24 9.93
CA VAL A 38 -12.64 -3.34 9.30
C VAL A 38 -13.36 -4.63 9.69
N MET A 39 -12.63 -5.72 9.89
CA MET A 39 -13.22 -6.99 10.28
C MET A 39 -13.75 -6.99 11.71
N LYS A 40 -13.31 -6.06 12.54
CA LYS A 40 -13.85 -5.88 13.91
C LYS A 40 -15.17 -5.13 13.92
N GLU A 41 -15.52 -4.44 12.83
CA GLU A 41 -16.78 -3.72 12.75
C GLU A 41 -17.93 -4.67 12.46
N GLU A 42 -19.02 -4.51 13.21
CA GLU A 42 -20.22 -5.29 13.02
C GLU A 42 -21.25 -4.51 12.19
N ASN A 43 -22.09 -5.23 11.48
CA ASN A 43 -23.24 -4.66 10.75
C ASN A 43 -22.88 -3.72 9.61
N LEU A 44 -21.71 -3.93 8.97
CA LEU A 44 -21.34 -3.14 7.79
C LEU A 44 -22.14 -3.58 6.55
N THR A 45 -22.75 -2.62 5.89
CA THR A 45 -23.35 -2.80 4.55
C THR A 45 -22.32 -2.41 3.50
N GLU A 46 -22.62 -2.63 2.22
CA GLU A 46 -21.71 -2.20 1.15
C GLU A 46 -21.45 -0.69 1.20
N GLU A 47 -22.49 0.11 1.44
CA GLU A 47 -22.35 1.57 1.52
C GLU A 47 -21.51 1.98 2.73
N SER A 48 -21.81 1.42 3.89
CA SER A 48 -21.08 1.77 5.11
C SER A 48 -19.66 1.22 5.12
N PHE A 49 -19.41 0.10 4.43
CA PHE A 49 -18.06 -0.42 4.23
C PHE A 49 -17.19 0.56 3.45
N GLU A 50 -17.70 1.07 2.32
CA GLU A 50 -16.97 2.03 1.50
C GLU A 50 -16.69 3.32 2.27
N GLU A 51 -17.70 3.83 2.98
CA GLU A 51 -17.56 5.01 3.81
C GLU A 51 -16.53 4.77 4.93
N TYR A 52 -16.56 3.60 5.57
CA TYR A 52 -15.61 3.24 6.60
C TYR A 52 -14.17 3.27 6.07
N ILE A 53 -13.95 2.68 4.89
CA ILE A 53 -12.62 2.65 4.27
C ILE A 53 -12.14 4.07 3.94
N TYR A 54 -12.99 4.90 3.35
CA TYR A 54 -12.61 6.28 3.03
C TYR A 54 -12.28 7.09 4.28
N ASN A 55 -13.06 6.94 5.33
CA ASN A 55 -12.81 7.63 6.60
C ASN A 55 -11.53 7.12 7.27
N TYR A 56 -11.26 5.82 7.18
CA TYR A 56 -10.03 5.24 7.70
C TYR A 56 -8.81 5.85 7.02
N ILE A 57 -8.84 5.91 5.69
CA ILE A 57 -7.75 6.49 4.90
C ILE A 57 -7.53 7.97 5.28
N ALA A 58 -8.61 8.72 5.41
CA ALA A 58 -8.54 10.15 5.74
C ALA A 58 -8.00 10.40 7.15
N ALA A 59 -8.29 9.50 8.10
CA ALA A 59 -7.89 9.64 9.49
C ALA A 59 -6.56 8.99 9.83
N ALA A 60 -6.03 8.12 8.96
CA ALA A 60 -4.80 7.37 9.23
C ALA A 60 -3.60 8.29 9.39
N GLU A 61 -2.74 7.98 10.34
CA GLU A 61 -1.48 8.67 10.49
C GLU A 61 -0.61 8.42 9.27
N LYS A 62 0.11 9.45 8.83
CA LYS A 62 1.00 9.32 7.70
C LYS A 62 2.37 8.85 8.16
N THR A 63 2.92 7.87 7.46
CA THR A 63 4.24 7.34 7.73
C THR A 63 5.12 7.50 6.51
N LYS A 64 6.43 7.52 6.75
CA LYS A 64 7.42 7.69 5.69
C LYS A 64 8.11 6.37 5.41
N CYS A 65 8.35 6.08 4.14
CA CYS A 65 9.18 4.95 3.75
C CYS A 65 10.11 5.37 2.62
N GLU A 66 11.19 4.60 2.45
CA GLU A 66 12.12 4.82 1.35
C GLU A 66 12.01 3.64 0.39
N VAL A 67 11.93 3.96 -0.90
CA VAL A 67 11.84 2.94 -1.94
C VAL A 67 12.89 3.24 -3.00
N LYS A 68 13.66 2.23 -3.37
CA LYS A 68 14.62 2.32 -4.47
C LYS A 68 13.93 1.91 -5.75
N VAL A 69 14.02 2.77 -6.77
CA VAL A 69 13.47 2.48 -8.10
C VAL A 69 14.61 2.45 -9.09
N PRO A 70 14.93 1.26 -9.63
CA PRO A 70 15.95 1.17 -10.69
C PRO A 70 15.52 1.94 -11.92
N TYR A 71 16.47 2.58 -12.57
CA TYR A 71 16.20 3.29 -13.81
C TYR A 71 17.31 3.06 -14.80
N ASN A 72 17.00 3.35 -16.06
CA ASN A 72 17.94 3.30 -17.13
C ASN A 72 17.87 4.61 -17.92
N TYR A 73 19.01 5.14 -18.30
CA TYR A 73 19.08 6.37 -19.10
C TYR A 73 20.04 6.12 -20.25
N GLU A 74 19.50 5.93 -21.44
CA GLU A 74 20.28 5.68 -22.65
C GLU A 74 19.77 6.53 -23.79
N GLU A 75 20.68 7.15 -24.53
CA GLU A 75 20.37 7.94 -25.73
C GLU A 75 19.30 9.02 -25.47
N GLY A 76 19.34 9.63 -24.30
CA GLY A 76 18.38 10.66 -23.93
C GLY A 76 17.03 10.12 -23.47
N ILE A 77 16.87 8.80 -23.37
CA ILE A 77 15.62 8.19 -22.96
C ILE A 77 15.74 7.67 -21.51
N PHE A 78 14.86 8.15 -20.64
CA PHE A 78 14.76 7.72 -19.26
C PHE A 78 13.65 6.68 -19.14
N THR A 79 13.98 5.53 -18.55
CA THR A 79 13.00 4.49 -18.23
C THR A 79 13.16 4.06 -16.78
N ALA A 80 12.06 3.92 -16.06
CA ALA A 80 12.07 3.46 -14.69
C ALA A 80 10.87 2.54 -14.47
N ASP A 81 11.06 1.54 -13.60
CA ASP A 81 9.99 0.58 -13.31
C ASP A 81 9.30 0.96 -11.99
N TYR A 82 8.17 1.65 -12.11
CA TYR A 82 7.33 2.01 -10.98
C TYR A 82 6.29 0.95 -10.64
N SER A 83 6.30 -0.18 -11.34
CA SER A 83 5.35 -1.27 -11.09
C SER A 83 5.87 -2.31 -10.09
N THR A 84 7.02 -2.06 -9.47
CA THR A 84 7.54 -2.97 -8.45
C THR A 84 6.61 -3.00 -7.25
N GLN A 85 6.56 -4.16 -6.59
CA GLN A 85 5.73 -4.32 -5.40
C GLN A 85 6.14 -3.33 -4.30
N GLU A 86 7.43 -3.09 -4.14
CA GLU A 86 7.93 -2.15 -3.13
C GLU A 86 7.40 -0.74 -3.36
N PHE A 87 7.45 -0.26 -4.60
CA PHE A 87 6.96 1.08 -4.92
C PHE A 87 5.45 1.16 -4.76
N MET A 88 4.71 0.19 -5.30
CA MET A 88 3.26 0.17 -5.19
C MET A 88 2.80 0.06 -3.74
N ASN A 89 3.50 -0.74 -2.94
CA ASN A 89 3.19 -0.86 -1.52
C ASN A 89 3.43 0.47 -0.80
N GLY A 90 4.53 1.16 -1.13
CA GLY A 90 4.85 2.46 -0.53
C GLY A 90 3.80 3.52 -0.81
N ILE A 91 3.39 3.68 -2.07
CA ILE A 91 2.41 4.71 -2.43
C ILE A 91 0.99 4.39 -1.96
N THR A 92 0.71 3.14 -1.61
CA THR A 92 -0.60 2.74 -1.09
C THR A 92 -0.60 2.55 0.42
N GLY A 93 0.42 3.06 1.12
CA GLY A 93 0.45 3.01 2.59
C GLY A 93 0.47 1.60 3.14
N ASN A 94 1.23 0.70 2.52
CA ASN A 94 1.35 -0.71 2.89
C ASN A 94 0.07 -1.52 2.66
N LEU A 95 -0.80 -1.07 1.76
CA LEU A 95 -2.04 -1.77 1.46
C LEU A 95 -1.77 -3.17 0.90
N ILE A 96 -0.72 -3.33 0.09
CA ILE A 96 -0.35 -4.64 -0.46
C ILE A 96 0.03 -5.60 0.67
N THR A 97 0.84 -5.14 1.62
CA THR A 97 1.21 -5.94 2.79
C THR A 97 -0.03 -6.31 3.61
N ALA A 98 -0.94 -5.35 3.81
CA ALA A 98 -2.19 -5.60 4.53
C ALA A 98 -3.02 -6.69 3.85
N TYR A 99 -3.12 -6.63 2.52
CA TYR A 99 -3.83 -7.63 1.73
C TYR A 99 -3.18 -9.01 1.85
N GLN A 100 -1.85 -9.06 1.79
CA GLN A 100 -1.11 -10.32 1.94
C GLN A 100 -1.33 -10.94 3.32
N LYS A 101 -1.38 -10.14 4.37
CA LYS A 101 -1.70 -10.62 5.72
C LYS A 101 -3.09 -11.23 5.78
N LEU A 102 -4.07 -10.57 5.17
CA LEU A 102 -5.43 -11.07 5.11
C LEU A 102 -5.50 -12.41 4.39
N MET A 103 -4.84 -12.53 3.24
CA MET A 103 -4.82 -13.78 2.47
C MET A 103 -4.15 -14.91 3.25
N LYS A 104 -3.08 -14.63 3.97
CA LYS A 104 -2.42 -15.63 4.82
C LYS A 104 -3.36 -16.17 5.88
N GLN A 105 -4.09 -15.29 6.55
CA GLN A 105 -5.06 -15.69 7.59
C GLN A 105 -6.15 -16.59 6.99
N MET A 106 -6.66 -16.23 5.82
CA MET A 106 -7.69 -17.04 5.14
C MET A 106 -7.17 -18.42 4.77
N ILE A 107 -5.94 -18.50 4.28
CA ILE A 107 -5.31 -19.79 3.93
C ILE A 107 -5.11 -20.65 5.17
N GLN A 108 -4.63 -20.07 6.27
CA GLN A 108 -4.43 -20.80 7.52
C GLN A 108 -5.74 -21.34 8.09
N GLU A 109 -6.80 -20.55 8.06
CA GLU A 109 -8.12 -20.98 8.51
C GLU A 109 -8.64 -22.15 7.68
N ASN A 110 -8.49 -22.07 6.35
CA ASN A 110 -8.89 -23.16 5.46
C ASN A 110 -8.04 -24.42 5.68
N SER A 111 -6.74 -24.26 5.92
CA SER A 111 -5.85 -25.39 6.21
C SER A 111 -6.23 -26.09 7.51
N GLU A 112 -6.61 -25.35 8.54
CA GLU A 112 -7.07 -25.94 9.80
C GLU A 112 -8.37 -26.71 9.62
N GLU A 113 -9.28 -26.21 8.80
CA GLU A 113 -10.52 -26.92 8.48
C GLU A 113 -10.24 -28.23 7.70
N ASP A 114 -9.29 -28.21 6.80
CA ASP A 114 -8.93 -29.39 5.99
C ASP A 114 -8.29 -30.49 6.81
N VAL A 115 -7.66 -30.17 7.91
CA VAL A 115 -7.00 -31.15 8.80
C VAL A 115 -8.01 -31.90 9.66
N LYS A 116 -9.18 -31.38 9.81
CA LYS A 116 -10.25 -32.04 10.55
C LYS A 116 -11.01 -33.04 9.69
#